data_35aeab4d016129d370507c7961ed913a
#
_entry.id   35aeab4d016129d370507c7961ed913a
#
_cell.length_a   1.000
_cell.length_b   1.000
_cell.length_c   1.000
_cell.angle_alpha   90.00
_cell.angle_beta   90.00
_cell.angle_gamma   90.00
#
_symmetry.space_group_name_H-M   'P 1'
#
loop_
_entity.id
_entity.type
_entity.pdbx_description
1 polymer ?
#
loop_
_entity_poly.entity_id
_entity_poly.type
_entity_poly.pdbx_seq_one_letter_code
_entity_poly.pdbx_strand_id
1 'polypeptide(L)'
;MTTATEKQTAKGRKILLTIVGIPIVIILLSTALYFMVDTKIVDLGTVNNGTLITPPLRFSELPLLGLDGQVQDYGKPEPKWSYVVFGGAECIDDCERMLYLTRQTHIALAKKMPRVQRLYVSTEGSVSDYLQGQMKQHYADSLVATVDNTALQKMFSTSGIDPLQKNSFFVVDHNGWLMMVYQADDLQQHSLNSLGKLVLKDMRRLLK
;
A
#
# COMPACT_ATOMS: atom_id res chain seq x y z
N MET A 1 -72.79 -14.12 -0.46
CA MET A 1 -71.63 -14.71 -1.24
C MET A 1 -70.49 -13.76 -1.51
N THR A 2 -70.45 -12.58 -0.93
CA THR A 2 -69.46 -11.50 -1.19
C THR A 2 -68.16 -11.55 -0.31
N THR A 3 -68.20 -12.24 0.79
CA THR A 3 -67.08 -12.22 1.78
C THR A 3 -65.84 -13.10 1.43
N ALA A 4 -66.03 -14.16 0.63
CA ALA A 4 -64.97 -15.07 0.25
C ALA A 4 -64.06 -14.47 -0.85
N THR A 5 -64.65 -13.80 -1.83
CA THR A 5 -63.94 -13.16 -2.94
C THR A 5 -63.13 -11.95 -2.50
N GLU A 6 -63.67 -11.15 -1.57
CA GLU A 6 -62.92 -10.01 -0.98
C GLU A 6 -61.70 -10.44 -0.17
N LYS A 7 -61.80 -11.52 0.61
CA LYS A 7 -60.65 -12.08 1.35
C LYS A 7 -59.55 -12.61 0.42
N GLN A 8 -59.95 -13.20 -0.72
CA GLN A 8 -59.03 -13.78 -1.68
C GLN A 8 -58.29 -12.70 -2.49
N THR A 9 -58.98 -11.62 -2.89
CA THR A 9 -58.36 -10.44 -3.53
C THR A 9 -57.45 -9.67 -2.58
N ALA A 10 -57.82 -9.53 -1.29
CA ALA A 10 -56.97 -8.91 -0.29
C ALA A 10 -55.68 -9.71 -0.02
N LYS A 11 -55.73 -11.05 -0.04
CA LYS A 11 -54.55 -11.91 0.10
C LYS A 11 -53.63 -11.81 -1.11
N GLY A 12 -54.17 -11.81 -2.32
CA GLY A 12 -53.40 -11.62 -3.57
C GLY A 12 -52.71 -10.25 -3.61
N ARG A 13 -53.39 -9.19 -3.19
CA ARG A 13 -52.83 -7.83 -3.14
C ARG A 13 -51.68 -7.73 -2.12
N LYS A 14 -51.78 -8.40 -0.95
CA LYS A 14 -50.68 -8.46 0.03
C LYS A 14 -49.45 -9.17 -0.53
N ILE A 15 -49.64 -10.31 -1.21
CA ILE A 15 -48.55 -11.07 -1.83
C ILE A 15 -47.86 -10.22 -2.91
N LEU A 16 -48.63 -9.55 -3.76
CA LEU A 16 -48.10 -8.66 -4.80
C LEU A 16 -47.30 -7.51 -4.19
N LEU A 17 -47.82 -6.86 -3.14
CA LEU A 17 -47.12 -5.79 -2.42
C LEU A 17 -45.82 -6.29 -1.76
N THR A 18 -45.78 -7.51 -1.25
CA THR A 18 -44.54 -8.08 -0.67
C THR A 18 -43.51 -8.37 -1.75
N ILE A 19 -43.95 -8.97 -2.88
CA ILE A 19 -43.03 -9.32 -3.99
C ILE A 19 -42.40 -8.06 -4.63
N VAL A 20 -43.16 -6.99 -4.77
CA VAL A 20 -42.70 -5.74 -5.37
C VAL A 20 -42.06 -4.83 -4.32
N GLY A 21 -42.59 -4.81 -3.10
CA GLY A 21 -42.12 -3.91 -2.04
C GLY A 21 -40.75 -4.28 -1.50
N ILE A 22 -40.44 -5.58 -1.34
CA ILE A 22 -39.12 -6.00 -0.83
C ILE A 22 -37.97 -5.54 -1.73
N PRO A 23 -37.97 -5.77 -3.05
CA PRO A 23 -36.91 -5.27 -3.93
C PRO A 23 -36.77 -3.75 -3.91
N ILE A 24 -37.89 -3.03 -3.87
CA ILE A 24 -37.87 -1.56 -3.80
C ILE A 24 -37.17 -1.08 -2.51
N VAL A 25 -37.54 -1.67 -1.37
CA VAL A 25 -36.89 -1.33 -0.08
C VAL A 25 -35.41 -1.64 -0.11
N ILE A 26 -35.00 -2.78 -0.66
CA ILE A 26 -33.59 -3.16 -0.77
C ILE A 26 -32.82 -2.14 -1.65
N ILE A 27 -33.41 -1.76 -2.79
CA ILE A 27 -32.79 -0.76 -3.68
C ILE A 27 -32.64 0.59 -2.97
N LEU A 28 -33.66 1.05 -2.29
CA LEU A 28 -33.64 2.32 -1.55
C LEU A 28 -32.58 2.30 -0.44
N LEU A 29 -32.53 1.22 0.35
CA LEU A 29 -31.52 1.06 1.41
C LEU A 29 -30.10 0.99 0.85
N SER A 30 -29.90 0.25 -0.23
CA SER A 30 -28.59 0.14 -0.91
C SER A 30 -28.15 1.50 -1.45
N THR A 31 -29.07 2.24 -2.09
CA THR A 31 -28.77 3.58 -2.61
C THR A 31 -28.46 4.56 -1.48
N ALA A 32 -29.23 4.52 -0.39
CA ALA A 32 -28.96 5.36 0.77
C ALA A 32 -27.59 5.06 1.39
N LEU A 33 -27.25 3.78 1.55
CA LEU A 33 -25.93 3.36 2.04
C LEU A 33 -24.82 3.83 1.10
N TYR A 34 -24.99 3.70 -0.21
CA TYR A 34 -24.03 4.20 -1.19
C TYR A 34 -23.77 5.70 -1.01
N PHE A 35 -24.81 6.52 -0.92
CA PHE A 35 -24.65 7.95 -0.69
C PHE A 35 -24.00 8.27 0.65
N MET A 36 -24.30 7.52 1.71
CA MET A 36 -23.67 7.71 3.02
C MET A 36 -22.17 7.42 2.99
N VAL A 37 -21.73 6.43 2.24
CA VAL A 37 -20.32 6.10 2.05
C VAL A 37 -19.64 7.12 1.14
N ASP A 38 -20.27 7.49 0.03
CA ASP A 38 -19.73 8.47 -0.94
C ASP A 38 -19.54 9.86 -0.30
N THR A 39 -20.49 10.27 0.54
CA THR A 39 -20.39 11.54 1.30
C THR A 39 -19.51 11.45 2.56
N LYS A 40 -18.84 10.31 2.77
CA LYS A 40 -18.00 10.04 3.94
C LYS A 40 -18.70 10.19 5.31
N ILE A 41 -20.02 10.09 5.35
CA ILE A 41 -20.80 10.04 6.61
C ILE A 41 -20.53 8.71 7.32
N VAL A 42 -20.35 7.62 6.54
CA VAL A 42 -19.94 6.31 7.03
C VAL A 42 -18.61 5.94 6.41
N ASP A 43 -17.58 5.85 7.22
CA ASP A 43 -16.29 5.28 6.83
C ASP A 43 -16.32 3.78 7.09
N LEU A 44 -16.33 2.99 6.03
CA LEU A 44 -16.25 1.52 6.13
C LEU A 44 -14.85 1.03 6.49
N GLY A 45 -13.90 1.97 6.63
CA GLY A 45 -12.51 1.66 6.91
C GLY A 45 -11.82 0.89 5.79
N THR A 46 -10.53 0.78 5.90
CA THR A 46 -9.72 -0.02 5.00
C THR A 46 -9.21 -1.28 5.72
N VAL A 47 -9.07 -2.38 4.99
CA VAL A 47 -8.63 -3.67 5.57
C VAL A 47 -7.12 -3.76 5.70
N ASN A 48 -6.39 -2.77 5.17
CA ASN A 48 -4.94 -2.65 5.25
C ASN A 48 -4.50 -2.17 6.63
N ASN A 49 -3.35 -2.63 7.06
CA ASN A 49 -2.71 -2.20 8.31
C ASN A 49 -1.71 -1.07 8.09
N GLY A 50 -1.19 -0.92 6.86
CA GLY A 50 -0.39 0.25 6.46
C GLY A 50 -1.27 1.45 6.15
N THR A 51 -0.73 2.66 6.26
CA THR A 51 -1.40 3.90 5.90
C THR A 51 -1.44 4.03 4.38
N LEU A 52 -2.64 4.14 3.79
CA LEU A 52 -2.82 4.36 2.36
C LEU A 52 -2.44 5.79 1.99
N ILE A 53 -1.76 5.92 0.86
CA ILE A 53 -1.45 7.21 0.25
C ILE A 53 -2.58 7.52 -0.73
N THR A 54 -3.30 8.60 -0.46
CA THR A 54 -4.49 8.97 -1.26
C THR A 54 -4.38 10.43 -1.72
N PRO A 55 -4.31 10.69 -3.05
CA PRO A 55 -4.21 9.71 -4.14
C PRO A 55 -2.87 9.00 -4.18
N PRO A 56 -2.79 7.77 -4.75
CA PRO A 56 -1.52 7.07 -4.94
C PRO A 56 -0.57 7.88 -5.84
N LEU A 57 0.74 7.80 -5.59
CA LEU A 57 1.74 8.58 -6.30
C LEU A 57 2.41 7.74 -7.41
N ARG A 58 2.80 8.38 -8.50
CA ARG A 58 3.46 7.73 -9.64
C ARG A 58 4.96 7.56 -9.39
N PHE A 59 5.35 6.52 -8.66
CA PHE A 59 6.75 6.20 -8.37
C PHE A 59 7.54 5.88 -9.65
N SER A 60 6.90 5.27 -10.65
CA SER A 60 7.52 4.96 -11.94
C SER A 60 7.94 6.21 -12.77
N GLU A 61 7.46 7.39 -12.40
CA GLU A 61 7.85 8.66 -13.05
C GLU A 61 9.04 9.34 -12.38
N LEU A 62 9.52 8.81 -11.22
CA LEU A 62 10.73 9.34 -10.60
C LEU A 62 11.96 8.99 -11.45
N PRO A 63 12.84 9.95 -11.74
CA PRO A 63 14.10 9.73 -12.44
C PRO A 63 15.10 9.05 -11.50
N LEU A 64 14.96 7.74 -11.31
CA LEU A 64 15.89 6.97 -10.52
C LEU A 64 17.17 6.70 -11.30
N LEU A 65 18.31 6.96 -10.68
CA LEU A 65 19.63 6.65 -11.23
C LEU A 65 20.24 5.47 -10.48
N GLY A 66 20.74 4.51 -11.21
CA GLY A 66 21.56 3.44 -10.63
C GLY A 66 22.91 3.95 -10.15
N LEU A 67 23.65 3.12 -9.44
CA LEU A 67 25.01 3.44 -8.99
C LEU A 67 26.01 3.68 -10.17
N ASP A 68 25.65 3.20 -11.35
CA ASP A 68 26.36 3.43 -12.61
C ASP A 68 25.97 4.76 -13.30
N GLY A 69 25.08 5.54 -12.70
CA GLY A 69 24.55 6.79 -13.22
C GLY A 69 23.54 6.63 -14.35
N GLN A 70 23.17 5.40 -14.70
CA GLN A 70 22.15 5.16 -15.74
C GLN A 70 20.74 5.26 -15.15
N VAL A 71 19.81 5.78 -15.96
CA VAL A 71 18.38 5.82 -15.57
C VAL A 71 17.86 4.40 -15.41
N GLN A 72 17.35 4.11 -14.24
CA GLN A 72 16.69 2.83 -13.96
C GLN A 72 15.21 2.91 -14.28
N ASP A 73 14.78 2.09 -15.24
CA ASP A 73 13.36 1.95 -15.56
C ASP A 73 12.70 1.03 -14.52
N TYR A 74 11.88 1.63 -13.67
CA TYR A 74 11.14 0.89 -12.66
C TYR A 74 10.17 -0.12 -13.33
N GLY A 75 10.29 -1.39 -12.93
CA GLY A 75 9.43 -2.44 -13.42
C GLY A 75 10.01 -3.29 -14.56
N LYS A 76 11.24 -3.01 -15.02
CA LYS A 76 11.93 -3.89 -15.97
C LYS A 76 12.97 -4.78 -15.29
N PRO A 77 13.18 -6.01 -15.78
CA PRO A 77 12.48 -6.67 -16.90
C PRO A 77 11.07 -7.17 -16.55
N GLU A 78 10.74 -7.32 -15.28
CA GLU A 78 9.44 -7.80 -14.82
C GLU A 78 8.84 -6.86 -13.78
N PRO A 79 7.56 -6.48 -13.92
CA PRO A 79 6.88 -5.65 -12.93
C PRO A 79 6.70 -6.41 -11.62
N LYS A 80 7.28 -5.89 -10.53
CA LYS A 80 7.19 -6.48 -9.18
C LYS A 80 6.66 -5.47 -8.19
N TRP A 81 6.02 -5.97 -7.16
CA TRP A 81 5.79 -5.18 -5.96
C TRP A 81 7.13 -4.77 -5.35
N SER A 82 7.22 -3.59 -4.75
CA SER A 82 8.48 -3.14 -4.17
C SER A 82 8.31 -2.60 -2.76
N TYR A 83 9.21 -3.01 -1.88
CA TYR A 83 9.48 -2.28 -0.65
C TYR A 83 10.52 -1.21 -0.96
N VAL A 84 10.20 0.04 -0.69
CA VAL A 84 11.08 1.18 -0.94
C VAL A 84 11.44 1.83 0.38
N VAL A 85 12.73 1.93 0.65
CA VAL A 85 13.29 2.67 1.78
C VAL A 85 13.99 3.89 1.21
N PHE A 86 13.54 5.09 1.58
CA PHE A 86 14.23 6.33 1.27
C PHE A 86 15.21 6.67 2.40
N GLY A 87 16.36 7.22 2.04
CA GLY A 87 17.38 7.63 3.00
C GLY A 87 18.41 8.58 2.40
N GLY A 88 19.46 8.89 3.14
CA GLY A 88 20.60 9.70 2.69
C GLY A 88 21.67 8.89 1.96
N ALA A 89 22.85 9.48 1.79
CA ALA A 89 24.01 8.77 1.27
C ALA A 89 24.50 7.66 2.23
N GLU A 90 24.23 7.82 3.52
CA GLU A 90 24.46 6.84 4.58
C GLU A 90 23.12 6.43 5.18
N CYS A 91 22.85 5.13 5.21
CA CYS A 91 21.65 4.56 5.83
C CYS A 91 22.02 4.07 7.23
N ILE A 92 21.86 4.93 8.23
CA ILE A 92 22.19 4.64 9.63
C ILE A 92 20.91 4.62 10.49
N ASP A 93 21.00 4.04 11.68
CA ASP A 93 19.95 3.98 12.70
C ASP A 93 18.60 3.46 12.18
N ASP A 94 17.61 4.34 12.11
CA ASP A 94 16.24 4.01 11.68
C ASP A 94 16.18 3.50 10.24
N CYS A 95 16.95 4.06 9.35
CA CYS A 95 17.04 3.60 7.96
C CYS A 95 17.54 2.14 7.89
N GLU A 96 18.61 1.79 8.61
CA GLU A 96 19.15 0.42 8.65
C GLU A 96 18.11 -0.57 9.23
N ARG A 97 17.38 -0.15 10.27
CA ARG A 97 16.29 -0.95 10.84
C ARG A 97 15.18 -1.23 9.83
N MET A 98 14.84 -0.26 8.98
CA MET A 98 13.85 -0.45 7.91
C MET A 98 14.38 -1.36 6.79
N LEU A 99 15.65 -1.26 6.42
CA LEU A 99 16.29 -2.22 5.50
C LEU A 99 16.23 -3.65 6.07
N TYR A 100 16.53 -3.81 7.35
CA TYR A 100 16.44 -5.10 8.03
C TYR A 100 15.00 -5.63 8.05
N LEU A 101 14.02 -4.81 8.45
CA LEU A 101 12.60 -5.18 8.52
C LEU A 101 12.07 -5.59 7.14
N THR A 102 12.36 -4.82 6.09
CA THR A 102 11.96 -5.15 4.73
C THR A 102 12.58 -6.45 4.24
N ARG A 103 13.84 -6.75 4.62
CA ARG A 103 14.48 -8.04 4.33
C ARG A 103 13.77 -9.19 5.03
N GLN A 104 13.49 -9.07 6.33
CA GLN A 104 12.83 -10.12 7.10
C GLN A 104 11.42 -10.41 6.57
N THR A 105 10.65 -9.36 6.29
CA THR A 105 9.30 -9.51 5.73
C THR A 105 9.34 -10.07 4.31
N HIS A 106 10.31 -9.70 3.48
CA HIS A 106 10.50 -10.25 2.13
C HIS A 106 10.75 -11.76 2.18
N ILE A 107 11.70 -12.21 3.01
CA ILE A 107 12.00 -13.65 3.19
C ILE A 107 10.76 -14.40 3.71
N ALA A 108 10.02 -13.82 4.65
CA ALA A 108 8.83 -14.43 5.23
C ALA A 108 7.63 -14.55 4.26
N LEU A 109 7.70 -13.94 3.06
CA LEU A 109 6.74 -14.19 1.97
C LEU A 109 6.89 -15.57 1.34
N ALA A 110 8.00 -16.26 1.56
CA ALA A 110 8.27 -17.62 1.09
C ALA A 110 8.01 -17.78 -0.43
N LYS A 111 7.06 -18.59 -0.83
CA LYS A 111 6.73 -18.85 -2.25
C LYS A 111 6.34 -17.58 -3.04
N LYS A 112 5.92 -16.52 -2.36
CA LYS A 112 5.54 -15.24 -3.00
C LYS A 112 6.71 -14.25 -3.09
N MET A 113 7.85 -14.54 -2.44
CA MET A 113 9.04 -13.71 -2.41
C MET A 113 9.49 -13.24 -3.81
N PRO A 114 9.50 -14.07 -4.88
CA PRO A 114 9.94 -13.63 -6.20
C PRO A 114 9.09 -12.53 -6.85
N ARG A 115 7.85 -12.34 -6.37
CA ARG A 115 6.92 -11.30 -6.84
C ARG A 115 7.14 -9.94 -6.21
N VAL A 116 8.07 -9.87 -5.24
CA VAL A 116 8.42 -8.65 -4.51
C VAL A 116 9.90 -8.41 -4.66
N GLN A 117 10.29 -7.16 -4.80
CA GLN A 117 11.68 -6.70 -4.77
C GLN A 117 11.87 -5.68 -3.65
N ARG A 118 13.10 -5.41 -3.30
CA ARG A 118 13.48 -4.38 -2.34
C ARG A 118 14.33 -3.33 -3.02
N LEU A 119 14.11 -2.08 -2.68
CA LEU A 119 14.80 -0.95 -3.27
C LEU A 119 15.19 0.04 -2.17
N TYR A 120 16.44 0.38 -2.13
CA TYR A 120 16.95 1.53 -1.39
C TYR A 120 17.13 2.72 -2.33
N VAL A 121 16.63 3.88 -1.94
CA VAL A 121 16.74 5.10 -2.75
C VAL A 121 17.40 6.19 -1.90
N SER A 122 18.63 6.56 -2.27
CA SER A 122 19.29 7.71 -1.67
C SER A 122 18.76 9.01 -2.27
N THR A 123 18.44 9.97 -1.42
CA THR A 123 17.92 11.29 -1.80
C THR A 123 19.01 12.36 -1.88
N GLU A 124 20.27 11.97 -1.66
CA GLU A 124 21.43 12.86 -1.70
C GLU A 124 22.27 12.70 -2.98
N GLY A 125 21.71 12.02 -4.01
CA GLY A 125 22.35 11.84 -5.30
C GLY A 125 23.58 10.91 -5.29
N SER A 126 23.96 10.38 -4.14
CA SER A 126 25.10 9.47 -3.95
C SER A 126 24.81 8.43 -2.89
N VAL A 127 25.62 7.40 -2.86
CA VAL A 127 25.62 6.36 -1.81
C VAL A 127 27.06 6.17 -1.36
N SER A 128 27.32 6.24 -0.06
CA SER A 128 28.67 6.10 0.50
C SER A 128 29.27 4.72 0.22
N ASP A 129 30.59 4.62 0.17
CA ASP A 129 31.30 3.34 0.00
C ASP A 129 30.96 2.37 1.13
N TYR A 130 30.80 2.89 2.34
CA TYR A 130 30.37 2.10 3.49
C TYR A 130 29.00 1.45 3.23
N LEU A 131 27.99 2.24 2.85
CA LEU A 131 26.66 1.71 2.56
C LEU A 131 26.68 0.75 1.38
N GLN A 132 27.43 1.04 0.31
CA GLN A 132 27.58 0.11 -0.82
C GLN A 132 28.16 -1.23 -0.36
N GLY A 133 29.15 -1.22 0.54
CA GLY A 133 29.71 -2.41 1.16
C GLY A 133 28.68 -3.21 1.95
N GLN A 134 27.91 -2.53 2.81
CA GLN A 134 26.81 -3.13 3.58
C GLN A 134 25.72 -3.73 2.66
N MET A 135 25.33 -3.02 1.60
CA MET A 135 24.34 -3.50 0.64
C MET A 135 24.83 -4.77 -0.05
N LYS A 136 26.07 -4.82 -0.51
CA LYS A 136 26.67 -6.02 -1.14
C LYS A 136 26.76 -7.19 -0.17
N GLN A 137 27.12 -6.95 1.09
CA GLN A 137 27.34 -8.01 2.06
C GLN A 137 26.06 -8.56 2.69
N HIS A 138 25.11 -7.69 3.04
CA HIS A 138 23.94 -8.05 3.85
C HIS A 138 22.62 -7.95 3.11
N TYR A 139 22.55 -7.19 2.00
CA TYR A 139 21.33 -6.87 1.26
C TYR A 139 21.51 -7.03 -0.26
N ALA A 140 22.29 -8.02 -0.70
CA ALA A 140 22.62 -8.23 -2.11
C ALA A 140 21.42 -8.41 -3.05
N ASP A 141 20.27 -8.77 -2.48
CA ASP A 141 18.99 -8.88 -3.18
C ASP A 141 18.17 -7.58 -3.23
N SER A 142 18.72 -6.48 -2.69
CA SER A 142 18.12 -5.15 -2.75
C SER A 142 18.75 -4.31 -3.85
N LEU A 143 17.91 -3.71 -4.67
CA LEU A 143 18.36 -2.70 -5.63
C LEU A 143 18.75 -1.43 -4.90
N VAL A 144 19.69 -0.68 -5.47
CA VAL A 144 20.13 0.61 -4.95
C VAL A 144 20.04 1.64 -6.07
N ALA A 145 19.37 2.72 -5.78
CA ALA A 145 19.24 3.85 -6.70
C ALA A 145 19.41 5.18 -5.96
N THR A 146 19.58 6.23 -6.72
CA THR A 146 19.58 7.61 -6.22
C THR A 146 18.48 8.40 -6.90
N VAL A 147 17.99 9.44 -6.25
CA VAL A 147 17.01 10.37 -6.79
C VAL A 147 17.34 11.79 -6.35
N ASP A 148 17.02 12.75 -7.17
CA ASP A 148 17.05 14.15 -6.74
C ASP A 148 15.97 14.42 -5.69
N ASN A 149 16.38 14.98 -4.56
CA ASN A 149 15.46 15.26 -3.46
C ASN A 149 14.33 16.21 -3.88
N THR A 150 14.59 17.17 -4.77
CA THR A 150 13.57 18.10 -5.26
C THR A 150 12.49 17.36 -6.05
N ALA A 151 12.88 16.40 -6.89
CA ALA A 151 11.94 15.57 -7.65
C ALA A 151 11.10 14.70 -6.69
N LEU A 152 11.71 14.12 -5.66
CA LEU A 152 11.02 13.34 -4.64
C LEU A 152 10.01 14.19 -3.86
N GLN A 153 10.41 15.33 -3.33
CA GLN A 153 9.55 16.25 -2.60
C GLN A 153 8.38 16.76 -3.46
N LYS A 154 8.62 17.04 -4.73
CA LYS A 154 7.57 17.41 -5.68
C LYS A 154 6.54 16.30 -5.84
N MET A 155 6.96 15.05 -5.96
CA MET A 155 6.04 13.90 -6.06
C MET A 155 5.17 13.78 -4.81
N PHE A 156 5.73 13.98 -3.61
CA PHE A 156 5.00 13.87 -2.36
C PHE A 156 4.20 15.12 -1.97
N SER A 157 4.35 16.24 -2.67
CA SER A 157 3.77 17.55 -2.31
C SER A 157 2.26 17.55 -2.08
N THR A 158 1.53 16.64 -2.74
CA THR A 158 0.05 16.53 -2.64
C THR A 158 -0.42 15.45 -1.67
N SER A 159 0.48 14.63 -1.14
CA SER A 159 0.11 13.48 -0.31
C SER A 159 -0.03 13.80 1.19
N GLY A 160 0.56 14.90 1.64
CA GLY A 160 0.67 15.22 3.05
C GLY A 160 1.61 14.29 3.85
N ILE A 161 2.39 13.45 3.16
CA ILE A 161 3.32 12.48 3.75
C ILE A 161 4.75 12.96 3.48
N ASP A 162 5.60 12.93 4.51
CA ASP A 162 7.03 13.17 4.33
C ASP A 162 7.71 11.89 3.83
N PRO A 163 8.34 11.90 2.63
CA PRO A 163 9.07 10.73 2.13
C PRO A 163 10.23 10.30 3.04
N LEU A 164 10.77 11.21 3.83
CA LEU A 164 11.89 10.98 4.74
C LEU A 164 11.45 10.82 6.21
N GLN A 165 10.16 10.59 6.44
CA GLN A 165 9.68 10.33 7.81
C GLN A 165 10.43 9.15 8.43
N LYS A 166 10.80 9.30 9.70
CA LYS A 166 11.58 8.30 10.44
C LYS A 166 10.82 6.97 10.57
N ASN A 167 11.59 5.89 10.69
CA ASN A 167 11.08 4.54 10.95
C ASN A 167 10.07 4.04 9.93
N SER A 168 10.18 4.45 8.66
CA SER A 168 9.20 4.11 7.64
C SER A 168 9.80 3.49 6.40
N PHE A 169 8.95 2.75 5.69
CA PHE A 169 9.20 2.32 4.33
C PHE A 169 7.88 2.30 3.54
N PHE A 170 8.00 2.31 2.25
CA PHE A 170 6.87 2.45 1.34
C PHE A 170 6.63 1.17 0.54
N VAL A 171 5.41 1.01 0.07
CA VAL A 171 5.04 -0.09 -0.83
C VAL A 171 4.58 0.49 -2.16
N VAL A 172 5.24 0.03 -3.21
CA VAL A 172 4.91 0.35 -4.60
C VAL A 172 4.33 -0.91 -5.25
N ASP A 173 3.24 -0.76 -5.99
CA ASP A 173 2.63 -1.87 -6.70
C ASP A 173 3.39 -2.23 -7.99
N HIS A 174 2.99 -3.32 -8.63
CA HIS A 174 3.61 -3.79 -9.88
C HIS A 174 3.39 -2.85 -11.08
N ASN A 175 2.47 -1.88 -10.97
CA ASN A 175 2.24 -0.85 -12.00
C ASN A 175 3.05 0.44 -11.73
N GLY A 176 3.84 0.48 -10.66
CA GLY A 176 4.64 1.64 -10.29
C GLY A 176 3.89 2.70 -9.50
N TRP A 177 2.75 2.35 -8.86
CA TRP A 177 2.06 3.23 -7.95
C TRP A 177 2.55 3.05 -6.51
N LEU A 178 3.04 4.11 -5.91
CA LEU A 178 3.36 4.19 -4.49
C LEU A 178 2.06 4.42 -3.73
N MET A 179 1.60 3.40 -3.04
CA MET A 179 0.24 3.32 -2.54
C MET A 179 0.11 3.24 -1.02
N MET A 180 1.19 2.88 -0.32
CA MET A 180 1.10 2.62 1.11
C MET A 180 2.43 2.92 1.81
N VAL A 181 2.34 3.40 3.04
CA VAL A 181 3.48 3.57 3.94
C VAL A 181 3.27 2.76 5.22
N TYR A 182 4.32 2.15 5.68
CA TYR A 182 4.43 1.53 7.00
C TYR A 182 5.41 2.31 7.84
N GLN A 183 5.01 2.61 9.07
CA GLN A 183 5.85 3.33 10.02
C GLN A 183 5.83 2.59 11.36
N ALA A 184 7.00 2.42 11.96
CA ALA A 184 7.12 1.89 13.31
C ALA A 184 7.02 3.03 14.34
N ASP A 185 6.32 2.77 15.44
CA ASP A 185 6.22 3.74 16.54
C ASP A 185 7.61 3.98 17.19
N ASP A 186 8.38 2.92 17.30
CA ASP A 186 9.75 2.95 17.79
C ASP A 186 10.63 1.85 17.13
N LEU A 187 11.92 1.84 17.42
CA LEU A 187 12.89 0.86 16.89
C LEU A 187 13.11 -0.35 17.81
N GLN A 188 12.28 -0.52 18.84
CA GLN A 188 12.37 -1.68 19.70
C GLN A 188 11.99 -2.95 18.94
N GLN A 189 12.62 -4.07 19.28
CA GLN A 189 12.43 -5.33 18.58
C GLN A 189 10.97 -5.81 18.57
N HIS A 190 10.20 -5.53 19.63
CA HIS A 190 8.79 -5.94 19.69
C HIS A 190 7.91 -5.13 18.72
N SER A 191 8.15 -3.81 18.60
CA SER A 191 7.45 -2.91 17.67
C SER A 191 7.74 -3.29 16.22
N LEU A 192 9.01 -3.53 15.90
CA LEU A 192 9.41 -4.00 14.57
C LEU A 192 8.81 -5.36 14.23
N ASN A 193 8.78 -6.30 15.17
CA ASN A 193 8.14 -7.60 14.97
C ASN A 193 6.63 -7.48 14.75
N SER A 194 5.97 -6.58 15.47
CA SER A 194 4.54 -6.31 15.32
C SER A 194 4.25 -5.71 13.94
N LEU A 195 5.00 -4.68 13.54
CA LEU A 195 4.89 -4.08 12.22
C LEU A 195 5.14 -5.12 11.11
N GLY A 196 6.17 -5.95 11.25
CA GLY A 196 6.47 -7.02 10.29
C GLY A 196 5.32 -8.00 10.08
N LYS A 197 4.59 -8.36 11.16
CA LYS A 197 3.39 -9.21 11.05
C LYS A 197 2.26 -8.51 10.29
N LEU A 198 2.06 -7.21 10.51
CA LEU A 198 1.06 -6.41 9.80
C LEU A 198 1.39 -6.30 8.30
N VAL A 199 2.65 -5.98 7.99
CA VAL A 199 3.16 -5.96 6.60
C VAL A 199 2.91 -7.29 5.91
N LEU A 200 3.28 -8.41 6.53
CA LEU A 200 3.07 -9.75 5.97
C LEU A 200 1.60 -10.07 5.73
N LYS A 201 0.72 -9.66 6.64
CA LYS A 201 -0.72 -9.86 6.51
C LYS A 201 -1.27 -9.15 5.29
N ASP A 202 -0.86 -7.89 5.07
CA ASP A 202 -1.30 -7.10 3.92
C ASP A 202 -0.70 -7.62 2.62
N MET A 203 0.61 -7.84 2.58
CA MET A 203 1.29 -8.34 1.37
C MET A 203 0.77 -9.71 0.93
N ARG A 204 0.43 -10.60 1.85
CA ARG A 204 -0.18 -11.88 1.50
C ARG A 204 -1.56 -11.74 0.84
N ARG A 205 -2.27 -10.64 1.11
CA ARG A 205 -3.56 -10.31 0.46
C ARG A 205 -3.33 -9.69 -0.92
N LEU A 206 -2.39 -8.74 -1.01
CA LEU A 206 -2.05 -8.05 -2.25
C LEU A 206 -1.45 -8.99 -3.32
N LEU A 207 -0.72 -10.00 -2.87
CA LEU A 207 -0.05 -10.98 -3.73
C LEU A 207 -0.92 -12.23 -4.03
N LYS A 208 -2.23 -12.15 -3.87
CA LYS A 208 -3.13 -13.28 -4.21
C LYS A 208 -3.14 -13.65 -5.67
#